data_568564068f4578de00731eb474252613
#
_entry.id   568564068f4578de00731eb474252613
#
_cell.length_a   1.000
_cell.length_b   1.000
_cell.length_c   1.000
_cell.angle_alpha   90.00
_cell.angle_beta   90.00
_cell.angle_gamma   90.00
#
_symmetry.space_group_name_H-M   'P 1'
#
loop_
_entity.id
_entity.type
_entity.pdbx_description
1 polymer ?
#
loop_
_entity_poly.entity_id
_entity_poly.type
_entity_poly.pdbx_seq_one_letter_code
_entity_poly.pdbx_strand_id
1 'polypeptide(L)'
;MLSQQMQNLGLPPITIGIGIATGFANVGHMGSRYHMTYTAVGDPVNTANRLQRCTGYYDLSLVVSESTVEKVPEFLFRELDTVHVKGRQRFVRLFEPVCPVEEASPDLHKRLQLHGKAMQFYRQGMWSDAERLFAKLSRDDLSNHEFYMKYVDRIQKIRTTRPEDESAHILDLTQQIGSL
;
A
#
# COMPACT_ATOMS: atom_id res chain seq x y z
N MET A 1 14.14 19.24 -6.94
CA MET A 1 14.75 20.55 -6.57
C MET A 1 15.11 20.62 -5.08
N LEU A 2 14.15 20.55 -4.13
CA LEU A 2 14.43 20.69 -2.70
C LEU A 2 15.40 19.61 -2.17
N SER A 3 15.19 18.34 -2.50
CA SER A 3 16.05 17.22 -2.07
C SER A 3 17.50 17.35 -2.53
N GLN A 4 17.70 17.89 -3.73
CA GLN A 4 19.02 18.13 -4.29
C GLN A 4 19.76 19.30 -3.62
N GLN A 5 19.01 20.35 -3.25
CA GLN A 5 19.55 21.44 -2.43
C GLN A 5 19.95 20.99 -1.04
N MET A 6 19.16 20.11 -0.41
CA MET A 6 19.47 19.52 0.89
C MET A 6 20.74 18.65 0.82
N GLN A 7 20.88 17.81 -0.20
CA GLN A 7 22.09 17.01 -0.41
C GLN A 7 23.33 17.87 -0.60
N ASN A 8 23.23 18.97 -1.35
CA ASN A 8 24.35 19.92 -1.53
C ASN A 8 24.77 20.61 -0.23
N LEU A 9 23.88 20.66 0.76
CA LEU A 9 24.15 21.19 2.11
C LEU A 9 24.59 20.10 3.09
N GLY A 10 24.83 18.86 2.64
CA GLY A 10 25.20 17.73 3.50
C GLY A 10 24.06 17.25 4.41
N LEU A 11 22.81 17.65 4.13
CA LEU A 11 21.63 17.24 4.88
C LEU A 11 21.00 15.98 4.27
N PRO A 12 20.34 15.12 5.09
CA PRO A 12 19.66 13.95 4.58
C PRO A 12 18.50 14.33 3.64
N PRO A 13 18.18 13.50 2.63
CA PRO A 13 17.05 13.77 1.75
C PRO A 13 15.73 13.74 2.53
N ILE A 14 14.82 14.65 2.17
CA ILE A 14 13.45 14.64 2.71
C ILE A 14 12.64 13.62 1.93
N THR A 15 12.09 12.63 2.63
CA THR A 15 11.11 11.68 2.08
C THR A 15 9.72 12.05 2.61
N ILE A 16 8.74 12.05 1.71
CA ILE A 16 7.34 12.33 2.04
C ILE A 16 6.51 11.11 1.69
N GLY A 17 5.75 10.62 2.66
CA GLY A 17 4.74 9.60 2.43
C GLY A 17 3.34 10.22 2.35
N ILE A 18 2.54 9.82 1.36
CA ILE A 18 1.19 10.31 1.12
C ILE A 18 0.22 9.13 1.16
N GLY A 19 -0.89 9.30 1.90
CA GLY A 19 -2.01 8.36 1.89
C GLY A 19 -3.27 9.05 1.36
N ILE A 20 -3.97 8.43 0.40
CA ILE A 20 -5.22 8.95 -0.14
C ILE A 20 -6.35 7.93 0.10
N ALA A 21 -7.46 8.41 0.65
CA ALA A 21 -8.67 7.63 0.82
C ALA A 21 -9.89 8.47 0.44
N THR A 22 -10.81 7.86 -0.27
CA THR A 22 -12.06 8.50 -0.72
C THR A 22 -13.23 8.01 0.12
N GLY A 23 -14.11 8.94 0.52
CA GLY A 23 -15.31 8.62 1.29
C GLY A 23 -15.94 9.86 1.90
N PHE A 24 -17.05 9.66 2.64
CA PHE A 24 -17.74 10.76 3.33
C PHE A 24 -16.98 11.18 4.59
N ALA A 25 -16.76 12.48 4.75
CA ALA A 25 -16.16 13.10 5.93
C ALA A 25 -16.94 14.34 6.34
N ASN A 26 -17.00 14.59 7.64
CA ASN A 26 -17.52 15.85 8.17
C ASN A 26 -16.39 16.88 8.19
N VAL A 27 -16.62 18.03 7.58
CA VAL A 27 -15.64 19.13 7.49
C VAL A 27 -16.20 20.35 8.19
N GLY A 28 -15.43 20.95 9.08
CA GLY A 28 -15.87 22.12 9.82
C GLY A 28 -14.91 22.51 10.94
N HIS A 29 -15.34 23.52 11.71
CA HIS A 29 -14.63 23.93 12.92
C HIS A 29 -14.92 22.94 14.05
N MET A 30 -13.89 22.33 14.57
CA MET A 30 -13.97 21.35 15.67
C MET A 30 -13.01 21.74 16.78
N GLY A 31 -13.44 21.53 18.02
CA GLY A 31 -12.62 21.86 19.17
C GLY A 31 -13.42 22.38 20.36
N SER A 32 -12.72 23.02 21.30
CA SER A 32 -13.27 23.66 22.47
C SER A 32 -13.41 25.18 22.26
N ARG A 33 -14.06 25.89 23.23
CA ARG A 33 -14.13 27.36 23.20
C ARG A 33 -12.80 28.07 23.08
N TYR A 34 -11.69 27.41 23.47
CA TYR A 34 -10.34 28.00 23.50
C TYR A 34 -9.45 27.56 22.34
N HIS A 35 -9.81 26.43 21.67
CA HIS A 35 -9.05 25.90 20.56
C HIS A 35 -10.02 25.35 19.49
N MET A 36 -10.20 26.12 18.44
CA MET A 36 -10.99 25.74 17.27
C MET A 36 -10.08 25.49 16.09
N THR A 37 -10.21 24.34 15.47
CA THR A 37 -9.44 23.98 14.25
C THR A 37 -10.43 23.62 13.16
N TYR A 38 -10.25 24.19 11.97
CA TYR A 38 -10.98 23.76 10.79
C TYR A 38 -10.34 22.46 10.28
N THR A 39 -11.10 21.37 10.35
CA THR A 39 -10.58 20.04 10.06
C THR A 39 -11.66 19.12 9.50
N ALA A 40 -11.20 17.95 8.98
CA ALA A 40 -12.08 16.88 8.55
C ALA A 40 -12.02 15.72 9.54
N VAL A 41 -13.19 15.13 9.85
CA VAL A 41 -13.32 13.94 10.69
C VAL A 41 -14.17 12.90 9.96
N GLY A 42 -13.72 11.69 9.96
CA GLY A 42 -14.41 10.56 9.34
C GLY A 42 -13.46 9.40 9.03
N ASP A 43 -14.05 8.32 8.62
CA ASP A 43 -13.32 7.10 8.28
C ASP A 43 -12.26 7.27 7.19
N PRO A 44 -12.53 8.01 6.09
CA PRO A 44 -11.52 8.21 5.06
C PRO A 44 -10.31 8.99 5.58
N VAL A 45 -10.50 9.92 6.52
CA VAL A 45 -9.39 10.68 7.12
C VAL A 45 -8.48 9.76 7.93
N ASN A 46 -9.07 8.90 8.77
CA ASN A 46 -8.31 7.91 9.54
C ASN A 46 -7.63 6.87 8.62
N THR A 47 -8.34 6.46 7.55
CA THR A 47 -7.78 5.55 6.55
C THR A 47 -6.58 6.19 5.85
N ALA A 48 -6.70 7.41 5.35
CA ALA A 48 -5.62 8.13 4.68
C ALA A 48 -4.37 8.26 5.58
N ASN A 49 -4.53 8.59 6.87
CA ASN A 49 -3.42 8.63 7.82
C ASN A 49 -2.71 7.27 7.96
N ARG A 50 -3.46 6.17 7.99
CA ARG A 50 -2.89 4.82 8.06
C ARG A 50 -2.18 4.43 6.76
N LEU A 51 -2.76 4.78 5.61
CA LEU A 51 -2.13 4.57 4.29
C LEU A 51 -0.80 5.31 4.19
N GLN A 52 -0.75 6.54 4.69
CA GLN A 52 0.48 7.32 4.72
C GLN A 52 1.59 6.59 5.49
N ARG A 53 1.28 5.93 6.61
CA ARG A 53 2.27 5.13 7.36
C ARG A 53 2.74 3.89 6.61
N CYS A 54 1.91 3.31 5.75
CA CYS A 54 2.28 2.15 4.93
C CYS A 54 3.34 2.49 3.88
N THR A 55 3.48 3.76 3.50
CA THR A 55 4.45 4.17 2.46
C THR A 55 5.87 3.76 2.82
N GLY A 56 6.28 3.93 4.09
CA GLY A 56 7.61 3.53 4.55
C GLY A 56 7.84 2.01 4.53
N TYR A 57 6.80 1.20 4.78
CA TYR A 57 6.91 -0.25 4.73
C TYR A 57 7.16 -0.78 3.31
N TYR A 58 6.47 -0.17 2.31
CA TYR A 58 6.62 -0.58 0.91
C TYR A 58 7.71 0.19 0.17
N ASP A 59 8.35 1.16 0.80
CA ASP A 59 9.30 2.09 0.16
C ASP A 59 8.66 2.85 -1.02
N LEU A 60 7.46 3.37 -0.76
CA LEU A 60 6.66 4.11 -1.73
C LEU A 60 6.38 5.53 -1.24
N SER A 61 6.18 6.46 -2.17
CA SER A 61 5.78 7.83 -1.83
C SER A 61 4.27 7.99 -1.67
N LEU A 62 3.47 7.10 -2.27
CA LEU A 62 2.02 7.25 -2.33
C LEU A 62 1.32 5.88 -2.23
N VAL A 63 0.35 5.79 -1.32
CA VAL A 63 -0.54 4.63 -1.16
C VAL A 63 -1.98 5.10 -1.13
N VAL A 64 -2.86 4.40 -1.85
CA VAL A 64 -4.28 4.76 -1.96
C VAL A 64 -5.19 3.61 -1.53
N SER A 65 -6.41 3.94 -1.11
CA SER A 65 -7.45 2.95 -0.77
C SER A 65 -8.16 2.42 -2.01
N GLU A 66 -8.79 1.25 -1.89
CA GLU A 66 -9.67 0.69 -2.91
C GLU A 66 -10.78 1.66 -3.33
N SER A 67 -11.39 2.37 -2.38
CA SER A 67 -12.42 3.37 -2.69
C SER A 67 -11.91 4.56 -3.52
N THR A 68 -10.60 4.83 -3.50
CA THR A 68 -9.96 5.81 -4.39
C THR A 68 -9.76 5.21 -5.78
N VAL A 69 -9.29 3.97 -5.87
CA VAL A 69 -9.12 3.25 -7.16
C VAL A 69 -10.42 3.21 -7.94
N GLU A 70 -11.54 2.91 -7.29
CA GLU A 70 -12.88 2.87 -7.92
C GLU A 70 -13.34 4.21 -8.52
N LYS A 71 -12.75 5.32 -8.08
CA LYS A 71 -13.09 6.69 -8.55
C LYS A 71 -12.14 7.24 -9.59
N VAL A 72 -11.07 6.53 -9.91
CA VAL A 72 -10.01 7.00 -10.82
C VAL A 72 -9.71 5.91 -11.87
N PRO A 73 -10.69 5.56 -12.73
CA PRO A 73 -10.53 4.50 -13.74
C PRO A 73 -9.49 4.82 -14.82
N GLU A 74 -9.10 6.08 -14.95
CA GLU A 74 -8.08 6.54 -15.89
C GLU A 74 -6.63 6.24 -15.47
N PHE A 75 -6.45 5.68 -14.24
CA PHE A 75 -5.13 5.30 -13.73
C PHE A 75 -4.98 3.79 -13.60
N LEU A 76 -3.76 3.29 -13.82
CA LEU A 76 -3.38 1.93 -13.48
C LEU A 76 -2.87 1.88 -12.04
N PHE A 77 -3.32 0.86 -11.33
CA PHE A 77 -2.93 0.63 -9.94
C PHE A 77 -2.31 -0.75 -9.77
N ARG A 78 -1.33 -0.83 -8.85
CA ARG A 78 -0.75 -2.08 -8.37
C ARG A 78 -1.30 -2.37 -6.98
N GLU A 79 -1.97 -3.49 -6.78
CA GLU A 79 -2.42 -3.92 -5.46
C GLU A 79 -1.21 -4.22 -4.57
N LEU A 80 -1.22 -3.70 -3.35
CA LEU A 80 -0.13 -3.92 -2.41
C LEU A 80 -0.49 -5.02 -1.42
N ASP A 81 -1.60 -4.87 -0.71
CA ASP A 81 -1.97 -5.80 0.35
C ASP A 81 -3.44 -5.64 0.77
N THR A 82 -3.88 -6.57 1.59
CA THR A 82 -5.11 -6.45 2.37
C THR A 82 -4.72 -6.27 3.84
N VAL A 83 -5.18 -5.20 4.46
CA VAL A 83 -4.82 -4.86 5.84
C VAL A 83 -6.02 -4.86 6.76
N HIS A 84 -5.82 -5.37 7.97
CA HIS A 84 -6.81 -5.25 9.04
C HIS A 84 -6.66 -3.89 9.71
N VAL A 85 -7.77 -3.16 9.80
CA VAL A 85 -7.83 -1.85 10.46
C VAL A 85 -8.37 -2.03 11.87
N LYS A 86 -7.52 -1.83 12.90
CA LYS A 86 -7.91 -1.94 14.32
C LYS A 86 -9.16 -1.10 14.60
N GLY A 87 -10.17 -1.72 15.23
CA GLY A 87 -11.45 -1.07 15.56
C GLY A 87 -12.53 -1.22 14.47
N ARG A 88 -12.29 -1.97 13.41
CA ARG A 88 -13.28 -2.35 12.38
C ARG A 88 -13.19 -3.81 12.01
N GLN A 89 -14.35 -4.41 11.70
CA GLN A 89 -14.44 -5.74 11.09
C GLN A 89 -14.16 -5.73 9.57
N ARG A 90 -13.66 -4.62 9.02
CA ARG A 90 -13.43 -4.48 7.58
C ARG A 90 -11.95 -4.48 7.25
N PHE A 91 -11.61 -5.30 6.27
CA PHE A 91 -10.32 -5.29 5.60
C PHE A 91 -10.29 -4.15 4.57
N VAL A 92 -9.13 -3.53 4.40
CA VAL A 92 -8.90 -2.48 3.40
C VAL A 92 -7.82 -2.95 2.46
N ARG A 93 -8.12 -2.97 1.16
CA ARG A 93 -7.11 -3.21 0.14
C ARG A 93 -6.32 -1.93 -0.13
N LEU A 94 -5.02 -2.07 -0.25
CA LEU A 94 -4.05 -1.01 -0.49
C LEU A 94 -3.55 -1.09 -1.91
N PHE A 95 -3.35 0.07 -2.53
CA PHE A 95 -2.88 0.17 -3.90
C PHE A 95 -1.83 1.26 -4.05
N GLU A 96 -0.93 1.06 -4.99
CA GLU A 96 -0.02 2.07 -5.50
C GLU A 96 -0.53 2.55 -6.85
N PRO A 97 -0.71 3.87 -7.09
CA PRO A 97 -0.92 4.40 -8.43
C PRO A 97 0.38 4.30 -9.24
N VAL A 98 0.30 3.72 -10.43
CA VAL A 98 1.47 3.45 -11.27
C VAL A 98 1.62 4.53 -12.35
N CYS A 99 0.63 4.67 -13.23
CA CYS A 99 0.60 5.70 -14.28
C CYS A 99 -0.81 5.83 -14.86
N PRO A 100 -1.11 6.91 -15.62
CA PRO A 100 -2.29 6.97 -16.46
C PRO A 100 -2.37 5.78 -17.43
N VAL A 101 -3.59 5.29 -17.69
CA VAL A 101 -3.81 4.14 -18.59
C VAL A 101 -3.24 4.38 -19.98
N GLU A 102 -3.36 5.61 -20.49
CA GLU A 102 -2.87 6.04 -21.81
C GLU A 102 -1.34 6.05 -21.92
N GLU A 103 -0.62 6.16 -20.80
CA GLU A 103 0.85 6.16 -20.76
C GLU A 103 1.44 4.76 -20.58
N ALA A 104 0.59 3.76 -20.34
CA ALA A 104 1.04 2.43 -19.98
C ALA A 104 1.55 1.63 -21.18
N SER A 105 2.78 1.14 -21.09
CA SER A 105 3.32 0.22 -22.08
C SER A 105 2.64 -1.15 -22.04
N PRO A 106 2.63 -1.90 -23.17
CA PRO A 106 2.12 -3.28 -23.18
C PRO A 106 2.82 -4.19 -22.16
N ASP A 107 4.09 -3.97 -21.90
CA ASP A 107 4.86 -4.77 -20.94
C ASP A 107 4.47 -4.43 -19.50
N LEU A 108 4.18 -3.17 -19.20
CA LEU A 108 3.63 -2.78 -17.89
C LEU A 108 2.27 -3.45 -17.65
N HIS A 109 1.38 -3.44 -18.65
CA HIS A 109 0.09 -4.14 -18.54
C HIS A 109 0.25 -5.63 -18.24
N LYS A 110 1.16 -6.34 -18.96
CA LYS A 110 1.44 -7.75 -18.69
C LYS A 110 1.98 -7.98 -17.28
N ARG A 111 2.89 -7.11 -16.80
CA ARG A 111 3.43 -7.20 -15.44
C ARG A 111 2.35 -7.00 -14.38
N LEU A 112 1.48 -5.98 -14.54
CA LEU A 112 0.39 -5.73 -13.62
C LEU A 112 -0.65 -6.87 -13.63
N GLN A 113 -0.96 -7.45 -14.77
CA GLN A 113 -1.81 -8.64 -14.87
C GLN A 113 -1.19 -9.84 -14.13
N LEU A 114 0.11 -10.08 -14.34
CA LEU A 114 0.82 -11.16 -13.65
C LEU A 114 0.87 -10.93 -12.14
N HIS A 115 1.10 -9.68 -11.71
CA HIS A 115 1.04 -9.27 -10.32
C HIS A 115 -0.35 -9.50 -9.71
N GLY A 116 -1.41 -9.07 -10.40
CA GLY A 116 -2.79 -9.30 -9.95
C GLY A 116 -3.11 -10.79 -9.76
N LYS A 117 -2.59 -11.66 -10.65
CA LYS A 117 -2.71 -13.11 -10.52
C LYS A 117 -1.93 -13.64 -9.32
N ALA A 118 -0.72 -13.13 -9.08
CA ALA A 118 0.07 -13.50 -7.89
C ALA A 118 -0.65 -13.09 -6.60
N MET A 119 -1.23 -11.89 -6.54
CA MET A 119 -2.03 -11.42 -5.42
C MET A 119 -3.29 -12.25 -5.20
N GLN A 120 -3.94 -12.69 -6.27
CA GLN A 120 -5.09 -13.60 -6.17
C GLN A 120 -4.69 -14.92 -5.51
N PHE A 121 -3.62 -15.58 -5.96
CA PHE A 121 -3.12 -16.80 -5.34
C PHE A 121 -2.71 -16.58 -3.88
N TYR A 122 -2.05 -15.45 -3.61
CA TYR A 122 -1.65 -15.06 -2.25
C TYR A 122 -2.86 -14.96 -1.29
N ARG A 123 -3.94 -14.30 -1.70
CA ARG A 123 -5.18 -14.19 -0.91
C ARG A 123 -5.92 -15.52 -0.74
N GLN A 124 -5.75 -16.45 -1.67
CA GLN A 124 -6.36 -17.79 -1.62
C GLN A 124 -5.52 -18.80 -0.83
N GLY A 125 -4.39 -18.38 -0.24
CA GLY A 125 -3.49 -19.28 0.47
C GLY A 125 -2.72 -20.25 -0.46
N MET A 126 -2.75 -20.01 -1.76
CA MET A 126 -2.02 -20.82 -2.76
C MET A 126 -0.54 -20.39 -2.79
N TRP A 127 0.14 -20.61 -1.67
CA TRP A 127 1.46 -20.07 -1.39
C TRP A 127 2.52 -20.41 -2.44
N SER A 128 2.55 -21.66 -2.92
CA SER A 128 3.54 -22.09 -3.91
C SER A 128 3.37 -21.40 -5.28
N ASP A 129 2.12 -21.18 -5.71
CA ASP A 129 1.84 -20.49 -6.96
C ASP A 129 2.10 -18.99 -6.84
N ALA A 130 1.72 -18.38 -5.71
CA ALA A 130 2.01 -16.98 -5.42
C ALA A 130 3.52 -16.72 -5.38
N GLU A 131 4.28 -17.53 -4.63
CA GLU A 131 5.75 -17.44 -4.53
C GLU A 131 6.42 -17.53 -5.90
N ARG A 132 6.01 -18.51 -6.71
CA ARG A 132 6.55 -18.69 -8.07
C ARG A 132 6.34 -17.46 -8.94
N LEU A 133 5.15 -16.83 -8.88
CA LEU A 133 4.85 -15.64 -9.67
C LEU A 133 5.58 -14.40 -9.16
N PHE A 134 5.64 -14.18 -7.84
CA PHE A 134 6.41 -13.07 -7.27
C PHE A 134 7.91 -13.21 -7.54
N ALA A 135 8.48 -14.43 -7.42
CA ALA A 135 9.86 -14.69 -7.77
C ALA A 135 10.14 -14.49 -9.28
N LYS A 136 9.18 -14.76 -10.15
CA LYS A 136 9.30 -14.42 -11.58
C LYS A 136 9.29 -12.91 -11.77
N LEU A 137 8.32 -12.20 -11.18
CA LEU A 137 8.22 -10.74 -11.28
C LEU A 137 9.48 -10.04 -10.76
N SER A 138 10.08 -10.52 -9.67
CA SER A 138 11.31 -9.94 -9.12
C SER A 138 12.51 -10.04 -10.06
N ARG A 139 12.55 -11.08 -10.91
CA ARG A 139 13.59 -11.25 -11.93
C ARG A 139 13.33 -10.43 -13.19
N ASP A 140 12.05 -10.32 -13.58
CA ASP A 140 11.63 -9.65 -14.81
C ASP A 140 11.56 -8.12 -14.63
N ASP A 141 11.48 -7.63 -13.39
CA ASP A 141 11.37 -6.21 -13.03
C ASP A 141 12.38 -5.85 -11.93
N LEU A 142 13.62 -5.61 -12.35
CA LEU A 142 14.72 -5.30 -11.42
C LEU A 142 14.47 -4.02 -10.59
N SER A 143 13.75 -3.06 -11.14
CA SER A 143 13.41 -1.82 -10.42
C SER A 143 12.49 -2.07 -9.22
N ASN A 144 11.70 -3.15 -9.24
CA ASN A 144 10.79 -3.56 -8.19
C ASN A 144 11.21 -4.88 -7.53
N HIS A 145 12.48 -5.29 -7.68
CA HIS A 145 13.00 -6.54 -7.14
C HIS A 145 12.68 -6.69 -5.65
N GLU A 146 13.12 -5.72 -4.84
CA GLU A 146 12.93 -5.72 -3.38
C GLU A 146 11.45 -5.73 -2.98
N PHE A 147 10.60 -5.03 -3.73
CA PHE A 147 9.16 -5.04 -3.52
C PHE A 147 8.59 -6.46 -3.66
N TYR A 148 8.95 -7.20 -4.72
CA TYR A 148 8.45 -8.56 -4.93
C TYR A 148 9.07 -9.56 -3.95
N MET A 149 10.32 -9.39 -3.58
CA MET A 149 11.00 -10.25 -2.60
C MET A 149 10.37 -10.17 -1.22
N LYS A 150 9.79 -9.03 -0.82
CA LYS A 150 9.02 -8.93 0.43
C LYS A 150 7.88 -9.95 0.51
N TYR A 151 7.18 -10.22 -0.61
CA TYR A 151 6.12 -11.24 -0.64
C TYR A 151 6.69 -12.65 -0.60
N VAL A 152 7.77 -12.92 -1.32
CA VAL A 152 8.45 -14.22 -1.29
C VAL A 152 8.88 -14.56 0.14
N ASP A 153 9.57 -13.65 0.83
CA ASP A 153 10.02 -13.83 2.21
C ASP A 153 8.85 -14.01 3.18
N ARG A 154 7.76 -13.26 2.98
CA ARG A 154 6.55 -13.37 3.79
C ARG A 154 5.88 -14.72 3.60
N ILE A 155 5.74 -15.20 2.38
CA ILE A 155 5.18 -16.51 2.07
C ILE A 155 6.02 -17.62 2.73
N GLN A 156 7.34 -17.55 2.65
CA GLN A 156 8.23 -18.51 3.28
C GLN A 156 8.06 -18.52 4.81
N LYS A 157 7.94 -17.37 5.43
CA LYS A 157 7.64 -17.25 6.87
C LYS A 157 6.27 -17.84 7.23
N ILE A 158 5.21 -17.55 6.45
CA ILE A 158 3.88 -18.09 6.67
C ILE A 158 3.91 -19.62 6.63
N ARG A 159 4.54 -20.20 5.61
CA ARG A 159 4.65 -21.66 5.43
C ARG A 159 5.37 -22.35 6.59
N THR A 160 6.30 -21.67 7.24
CA THR A 160 7.04 -22.24 8.39
C THR A 160 6.36 -22.04 9.72
N THR A 161 5.61 -20.94 9.90
CA THR A 161 5.06 -20.56 11.20
C THR A 161 3.55 -20.80 11.35
N ARG A 162 2.78 -20.65 10.25
CA ARG A 162 1.32 -20.71 10.26
C ARG A 162 0.77 -21.33 8.97
N PRO A 163 1.11 -22.57 8.61
CA PRO A 163 0.76 -23.14 7.31
C PRO A 163 -0.76 -23.30 7.09
N GLU A 164 -1.56 -23.39 8.16
CA GLU A 164 -3.02 -23.61 8.13
C GLU A 164 -3.86 -22.36 8.41
N ASP A 165 -3.21 -21.19 8.58
CA ASP A 165 -3.94 -19.94 8.88
C ASP A 165 -4.38 -19.28 7.58
N GLU A 166 -5.66 -19.38 7.22
CA GLU A 166 -6.26 -18.75 6.04
C GLU A 166 -6.14 -17.23 6.05
N SER A 167 -6.03 -16.62 7.24
CA SER A 167 -5.88 -15.17 7.39
C SER A 167 -4.42 -14.70 7.39
N ALA A 168 -3.45 -15.60 7.25
CA ALA A 168 -2.03 -15.29 7.30
C ALA A 168 -1.56 -14.30 6.22
N HIS A 169 -2.32 -14.14 5.12
CA HIS A 169 -2.07 -13.15 4.07
C HIS A 169 -2.45 -11.72 4.49
N ILE A 170 -3.22 -11.57 5.57
CA ILE A 170 -3.68 -10.25 6.02
C ILE A 170 -2.59 -9.61 6.86
N LEU A 171 -2.14 -8.45 6.42
CA LEU A 171 -1.13 -7.69 7.14
C LEU A 171 -1.74 -6.99 8.35
N ASP A 172 -1.26 -7.31 9.55
CA ASP A 172 -1.58 -6.52 10.74
C ASP A 172 -0.62 -5.33 10.82
N LEU A 173 -1.10 -4.18 10.37
CA LEU A 173 -0.31 -2.94 10.35
C LEU A 173 0.10 -2.48 11.75
N THR A 174 -0.62 -2.88 12.79
CA THR A 174 -0.28 -2.49 14.18
C THR A 174 0.99 -3.18 14.66
N GLN A 175 1.29 -4.37 14.18
CA GLN A 175 2.49 -5.11 14.59
C GLN A 175 3.73 -4.71 13.78
N GLN A 176 3.57 -4.27 12.52
CA GLN A 176 4.70 -4.01 11.62
C GLN A 176 5.07 -2.52 11.49
N ILE A 177 4.14 -1.61 11.74
CA ILE A 177 4.38 -0.16 11.58
C ILE A 177 4.54 0.54 12.95
N GLY A 178 4.45 -0.22 14.03
CA GLY A 178 4.52 0.30 15.41
C GLY A 178 3.21 0.93 15.85
N SER A 179 2.84 0.69 17.10
CA SER A 179 1.82 1.45 17.80
C SER A 179 2.38 2.84 18.08
N LEU A 180 1.96 3.83 17.32
CA LEU A 180 2.08 5.23 17.68
C LEU A 180 0.74 5.75 18.16
#